data_a2d0c706026471f160f1d1ad9581938c
#
_entry.id   a2d0c706026471f160f1d1ad9581938c
#
_cell.length_a   1.000
_cell.length_b   1.000
_cell.length_c   1.000
_cell.angle_alpha   90.00
_cell.angle_beta   90.00
_cell.angle_gamma   90.00
#
_symmetry.space_group_name_H-M   'P 1'
#
loop_
_entity.id
_entity.type
_entity.pdbx_description
1 polymer ?
#
loop_
_entity_poly.entity_id
_entity_poly.type
_entity_poly.pdbx_seq_one_letter_code
_entity_poly.pdbx_strand_id
1 'polypeptide(L)'
;MYLVQAISKIKSGSINIDPNSFVSTKPMKNIKEFINQRIRWSSNAKLNVKKSPYFFSFLASSFSFNLILLFYFLFSENWILLFLFKFLCDGLVVFMGSKLFNVNIKLSAYLLWAIAQPFYIPAIGLLGIREKFTWKK
;
A
#
# COMPACT_ATOMS: atom_id res chain seq x y z
N MET A 1 -9.01 9.23 6.80
CA MET A 1 -8.02 8.74 7.76
C MET A 1 -7.91 9.61 9.01
N TYR A 2 -7.76 10.93 8.90
CA TYR A 2 -7.68 11.83 10.08
C TYR A 2 -8.88 11.80 11.00
N LEU A 3 -10.08 11.69 10.45
CA LEU A 3 -11.32 11.60 11.24
C LEU A 3 -11.31 10.35 12.13
N VAL A 4 -10.95 9.20 11.56
CA VAL A 4 -10.85 7.93 12.31
C VAL A 4 -9.80 8.02 13.41
N GLN A 5 -8.62 8.60 13.12
CA GLN A 5 -7.57 8.82 14.12
C GLN A 5 -7.96 9.82 15.21
N ALA A 6 -8.78 10.83 14.89
CA ALA A 6 -9.28 11.77 15.87
C ALA A 6 -10.31 11.12 16.80
N ILE A 7 -11.23 10.34 16.23
CA ILE A 7 -12.28 9.64 16.98
C ILE A 7 -11.67 8.53 17.84
N SER A 8 -10.67 7.79 17.37
CA SER A 8 -10.04 6.69 18.13
C SER A 8 -9.33 7.14 19.41
N LYS A 9 -9.05 8.44 19.56
CA LYS A 9 -8.54 9.02 20.82
C LYS A 9 -9.62 9.19 21.88
N ILE A 10 -10.88 9.24 21.47
CA ILE A 10 -12.03 9.53 22.33
C ILE A 10 -12.86 8.26 22.59
N LYS A 11 -12.97 7.40 21.57
CA LYS A 11 -13.73 6.15 21.64
C LYS A 11 -12.97 5.03 20.91
N SER A 12 -13.10 3.80 21.42
CA SER A 12 -12.65 2.60 20.72
C SER A 12 -13.44 2.44 19.41
N GLY A 13 -12.73 2.28 18.29
CA GLY A 13 -13.34 1.98 17.00
C GLY A 13 -13.41 0.46 16.79
N SER A 14 -14.48 -0.03 16.19
CA SER A 14 -14.58 -1.39 15.66
C SER A 14 -14.64 -1.37 14.14
N ILE A 15 -14.06 -2.41 13.51
CA ILE A 15 -14.15 -2.60 12.06
C ILE A 15 -15.32 -3.52 11.80
N ASN A 16 -16.29 -3.06 11.00
CA ASN A 16 -17.36 -3.92 10.53
C ASN A 16 -16.88 -4.71 9.28
N ILE A 17 -16.91 -6.03 9.39
CA ILE A 17 -16.54 -6.97 8.33
C ILE A 17 -17.75 -7.65 7.68
N ASP A 18 -18.98 -7.20 8.01
CA ASP A 18 -20.19 -7.71 7.38
C ASP A 18 -20.19 -7.38 5.87
N PRO A 19 -20.31 -8.38 4.98
CA PRO A 19 -20.36 -8.15 3.54
C PRO A 19 -21.43 -7.15 3.10
N ASN A 20 -22.56 -7.08 3.81
CA ASN A 20 -23.64 -6.13 3.52
C ASN A 20 -23.26 -4.67 3.81
N SER A 21 -22.20 -4.43 4.56
CA SER A 21 -21.69 -3.08 4.86
C SER A 21 -20.62 -2.61 3.88
N PHE A 22 -20.20 -3.43 2.92
CA PHE A 22 -19.13 -3.11 1.99
C PHE A 22 -19.57 -2.09 0.94
N VAL A 23 -18.83 -0.99 0.85
CA VAL A 23 -19.06 0.03 -0.17
C VAL A 23 -18.17 -0.23 -1.36
N SER A 24 -18.79 -0.51 -2.51
CA SER A 24 -18.05 -0.66 -3.77
C SER A 24 -17.74 0.71 -4.37
N THR A 25 -16.49 0.93 -4.74
CA THR A 25 -16.03 2.14 -5.42
C THR A 25 -15.51 1.82 -6.81
N LYS A 26 -15.76 2.71 -7.76
CA LYS A 26 -15.23 2.54 -9.13
C LYS A 26 -13.72 2.77 -9.13
N PRO A 27 -12.94 1.96 -9.89
CA PRO A 27 -11.52 2.18 -10.05
C PRO A 27 -11.23 3.49 -10.78
N MET A 28 -9.98 3.97 -10.74
CA MET A 28 -9.55 5.14 -11.51
C MET A 28 -9.64 4.82 -13.01
N LYS A 29 -10.06 5.82 -13.80
CA LYS A 29 -10.31 5.65 -15.24
C LYS A 29 -9.03 5.39 -16.05
N ASN A 30 -7.90 5.91 -15.58
CA ASN A 30 -6.62 5.77 -16.28
C ASN A 30 -5.43 5.77 -15.27
N ILE A 31 -4.27 5.35 -15.77
CA ILE A 31 -3.04 5.24 -14.97
C ILE A 31 -2.60 6.60 -14.39
N LYS A 32 -2.78 7.70 -15.11
CA LYS A 32 -2.42 9.04 -14.64
C LYS A 32 -3.21 9.43 -13.39
N GLU A 33 -4.52 9.21 -13.40
CA GLU A 33 -5.39 9.45 -12.23
C GLU A 33 -5.02 8.54 -11.07
N PHE A 34 -4.73 7.27 -11.35
CA PHE A 34 -4.29 6.31 -10.35
C PHE A 34 -2.99 6.77 -9.67
N ILE A 35 -1.96 7.10 -10.44
CA ILE A 35 -0.67 7.58 -9.90
C ILE A 35 -0.86 8.86 -9.10
N ASN A 36 -1.62 9.83 -9.61
CA ASN A 36 -1.90 11.08 -8.91
C ASN A 36 -2.61 10.84 -7.57
N GLN A 37 -3.56 9.90 -7.52
CA GLN A 37 -4.20 9.49 -6.27
C GLN A 37 -3.18 8.90 -5.28
N ARG A 38 -2.27 8.03 -5.75
CA ARG A 38 -1.25 7.39 -4.91
C ARG A 38 -0.22 8.38 -4.39
N ILE A 39 0.23 9.33 -5.21
CA ILE A 39 1.12 10.42 -4.79
C ILE A 39 0.45 11.23 -3.67
N ARG A 40 -0.83 11.59 -3.82
CA ARG A 40 -1.60 12.30 -2.80
C ARG A 40 -1.70 11.50 -1.49
N TRP A 41 -1.87 10.18 -1.56
CA TRP A 41 -1.90 9.35 -0.36
C TRP A 41 -0.52 9.26 0.30
N SER A 42 0.52 9.12 -0.51
CA SER A 42 1.90 9.07 -0.04
C SER A 42 2.35 10.38 0.60
N SER A 43 1.94 11.55 0.08
CA SER A 43 2.28 12.85 0.65
C SER A 43 1.78 13.03 2.10
N ASN A 44 0.69 12.36 2.45
CA ASN A 44 0.17 12.35 3.82
C ASN A 44 1.00 11.52 4.81
N ALA A 45 1.99 10.74 4.34
CA ALA A 45 2.81 9.89 5.22
C ALA A 45 3.56 10.71 6.28
N LYS A 46 4.06 11.90 5.93
CA LYS A 46 4.74 12.81 6.86
C LYS A 46 3.89 13.16 8.09
N LEU A 47 2.60 13.33 7.90
CA LEU A 47 1.68 13.67 8.99
C LEU A 47 1.45 12.50 9.95
N ASN A 48 1.66 11.27 9.47
CA ASN A 48 1.51 10.07 10.28
C ASN A 48 2.69 9.85 11.23
N VAL A 49 3.86 10.44 10.98
CA VAL A 49 5.03 10.37 11.89
C VAL A 49 4.64 10.76 13.32
N LYS A 50 3.92 11.89 13.47
CA LYS A 50 3.50 12.39 14.78
C LYS A 50 2.16 11.83 15.26
N LYS A 51 1.24 11.53 14.33
CA LYS A 51 -0.14 11.15 14.70
C LYS A 51 -0.33 9.65 14.90
N SER A 52 0.43 8.82 14.16
CA SER A 52 0.33 7.37 14.20
C SER A 52 1.71 6.76 13.86
N PRO A 53 2.66 6.75 14.81
CA PRO A 53 4.04 6.29 14.56
C PRO A 53 4.09 4.82 14.12
N TYR A 54 3.24 3.95 14.67
CA TYR A 54 3.17 2.54 14.23
C TYR A 54 2.76 2.38 12.77
N PHE A 55 1.75 3.16 12.33
CA PHE A 55 1.34 3.14 10.93
C PHE A 55 2.43 3.72 10.01
N PHE A 56 3.09 4.78 10.46
CA PHE A 56 4.24 5.33 9.72
C PHE A 56 5.38 4.33 9.62
N SER A 57 5.73 3.62 10.71
CA SER A 57 6.78 2.59 10.70
C SER A 57 6.45 1.47 9.72
N PHE A 58 5.19 1.05 9.64
CA PHE A 58 4.73 0.08 8.64
C PHE A 58 4.94 0.58 7.20
N LEU A 59 4.59 1.84 6.91
CA LEU A 59 4.81 2.43 5.58
C LEU A 59 6.30 2.56 5.26
N ALA A 60 7.10 3.00 6.23
CA ALA A 60 8.54 3.17 6.08
C ALA A 60 9.23 1.82 5.86
N SER A 61 8.88 0.78 6.61
CA SER A 61 9.43 -0.57 6.42
C SER A 61 9.08 -1.15 5.06
N SER A 62 7.84 -0.98 4.61
CA SER A 62 7.42 -1.41 3.27
C SER A 62 8.19 -0.68 2.17
N PHE A 63 8.36 0.64 2.29
CA PHE A 63 9.17 1.43 1.35
C PHE A 63 10.62 0.96 1.33
N SER A 64 11.26 0.84 2.51
CA SER A 64 12.66 0.44 2.63
C SER A 64 12.91 -0.96 2.10
N PHE A 65 12.02 -1.91 2.40
CA PHE A 65 12.16 -3.28 1.91
C PHE A 65 12.08 -3.36 0.38
N ASN A 66 11.14 -2.65 -0.23
CA ASN A 66 11.03 -2.62 -1.69
C ASN A 66 12.22 -1.89 -2.34
N LEU A 67 12.77 -0.87 -1.68
CA LEU A 67 13.97 -0.18 -2.14
C LEU A 67 15.20 -1.10 -2.07
N ILE A 68 15.38 -1.83 -0.97
CA ILE A 68 16.45 -2.83 -0.80
C ILE A 68 16.32 -3.91 -1.88
N LEU A 69 15.11 -4.43 -2.11
CA LEU A 69 14.87 -5.45 -3.14
C LEU A 69 15.23 -4.94 -4.54
N LEU A 70 14.94 -3.66 -4.84
CA LEU A 70 15.33 -3.03 -6.10
C LEU A 70 16.85 -2.93 -6.24
N PHE A 71 17.57 -2.57 -5.17
CA PHE A 71 19.04 -2.57 -5.19
C PHE A 71 19.60 -3.98 -5.37
N TYR A 72 19.08 -4.98 -4.66
CA TYR A 72 19.51 -6.37 -4.84
C TYR A 72 19.25 -6.88 -6.25
N PHE A 73 18.14 -6.51 -6.86
CA PHE A 73 17.87 -6.82 -8.27
C PHE A 73 18.94 -6.26 -9.22
N LEU A 74 19.48 -5.08 -8.93
CA LEU A 74 20.48 -4.44 -9.79
C LEU A 74 21.92 -4.96 -9.57
N PHE A 75 22.25 -5.46 -8.35
CA PHE A 75 23.64 -5.69 -7.94
C PHE A 75 23.93 -7.09 -7.38
N SER A 76 22.94 -7.95 -7.22
CA SER A 76 23.12 -9.26 -6.58
C SER A 76 22.33 -10.36 -7.28
N GLU A 77 22.99 -11.51 -7.47
CA GLU A 77 22.33 -12.71 -8.01
C GLU A 77 21.32 -13.32 -7.04
N ASN A 78 21.44 -13.04 -5.74
CA ASN A 78 20.56 -13.57 -4.69
C ASN A 78 19.22 -12.81 -4.55
N TRP A 79 18.94 -11.83 -5.43
CA TRP A 79 17.69 -11.06 -5.37
C TRP A 79 16.42 -11.94 -5.46
N ILE A 80 16.52 -13.08 -6.17
CA ILE A 80 15.42 -14.03 -6.33
C ILE A 80 14.94 -14.57 -4.99
N LEU A 81 15.85 -14.91 -4.07
CA LEU A 81 15.49 -15.43 -2.75
C LEU A 81 14.71 -14.39 -1.93
N LEU A 82 15.18 -13.13 -1.94
CA LEU A 82 14.48 -12.04 -1.25
C LEU A 82 13.12 -11.75 -1.89
N PHE A 83 13.04 -11.81 -3.22
CA PHE A 83 11.78 -11.62 -3.93
C PHE A 83 10.79 -12.74 -3.60
N LEU A 84 11.22 -14.01 -3.61
CA LEU A 84 10.38 -15.15 -3.27
C LEU A 84 9.89 -15.07 -1.83
N PHE A 85 10.76 -14.72 -0.88
CA PHE A 85 10.38 -14.52 0.51
C PHE A 85 9.27 -13.45 0.62
N LYS A 86 9.49 -12.28 0.02
CA LYS A 86 8.50 -11.22 -0.02
C LYS A 86 7.20 -11.68 -0.68
N PHE A 87 7.29 -12.35 -1.82
CA PHE A 87 6.15 -12.87 -2.56
C PHE A 87 5.28 -13.79 -1.69
N LEU A 88 5.89 -14.69 -0.93
CA LEU A 88 5.17 -15.57 -0.01
C LEU A 88 4.51 -14.80 1.13
N CYS A 89 5.23 -13.87 1.76
CA CYS A 89 4.68 -13.05 2.85
C CYS A 89 3.49 -12.19 2.38
N ASP A 90 3.65 -11.48 1.26
CA ASP A 90 2.57 -10.68 0.68
C ASP A 90 1.39 -11.56 0.25
N GLY A 91 1.68 -12.74 -0.31
CA GLY A 91 0.68 -13.73 -0.70
C GLY A 91 -0.16 -14.23 0.47
N LEU A 92 0.46 -14.48 1.62
CA LEU A 92 -0.26 -14.85 2.84
C LEU A 92 -1.22 -13.73 3.28
N VAL A 93 -0.76 -12.48 3.28
CA VAL A 93 -1.62 -11.33 3.63
C VAL A 93 -2.78 -11.18 2.66
N VAL A 94 -2.50 -11.30 1.36
CA VAL A 94 -3.54 -11.23 0.31
C VAL A 94 -4.54 -12.38 0.45
N PHE A 95 -4.07 -13.59 0.72
CA PHE A 95 -4.93 -14.76 0.94
C PHE A 95 -5.80 -14.58 2.18
N MET A 96 -5.23 -14.16 3.30
CA MET A 96 -6.00 -13.90 4.53
C MET A 96 -7.04 -12.79 4.30
N GLY A 97 -6.65 -11.71 3.64
CA GLY A 97 -7.57 -10.63 3.28
C GLY A 97 -8.69 -11.09 2.35
N SER A 98 -8.38 -11.92 1.35
CA SER A 98 -9.39 -12.46 0.43
C SER A 98 -10.45 -13.30 1.16
N LYS A 99 -10.01 -14.10 2.15
CA LYS A 99 -10.92 -14.90 2.99
C LYS A 99 -11.74 -14.02 3.93
N LEU A 100 -11.10 -13.06 4.59
CA LEU A 100 -11.76 -12.16 5.54
C LEU A 100 -12.86 -11.32 4.89
N PHE A 101 -12.60 -10.80 3.69
CA PHE A 101 -13.51 -9.93 2.96
C PHE A 101 -14.35 -10.66 1.90
N ASN A 102 -14.23 -11.99 1.81
CA ASN A 102 -14.91 -12.82 0.81
C ASN A 102 -14.75 -12.31 -0.63
N VAL A 103 -13.51 -11.93 -1.00
CA VAL A 103 -13.18 -11.39 -2.32
C VAL A 103 -12.30 -12.36 -3.07
N ASN A 104 -12.66 -12.71 -4.30
CA ASN A 104 -11.83 -13.54 -5.16
C ASN A 104 -10.75 -12.69 -5.84
N ILE A 105 -9.50 -12.99 -5.55
CA ILE A 105 -8.35 -12.33 -6.15
C ILE A 105 -7.76 -13.25 -7.24
N LYS A 106 -7.69 -12.74 -8.47
CA LYS A 106 -7.07 -13.47 -9.58
C LYS A 106 -5.57 -13.59 -9.35
N LEU A 107 -5.04 -14.82 -9.44
CA LEU A 107 -3.60 -15.08 -9.29
C LEU A 107 -2.75 -14.23 -10.26
N SER A 108 -3.20 -14.05 -11.51
CA SER A 108 -2.50 -13.21 -12.49
C SER A 108 -2.39 -11.76 -12.04
N ALA A 109 -3.43 -11.20 -11.41
CA ALA A 109 -3.40 -9.85 -10.88
C ALA A 109 -2.41 -9.73 -9.71
N TYR A 110 -2.37 -10.74 -8.83
CA TYR A 110 -1.40 -10.80 -7.75
C TYR A 110 0.05 -10.88 -8.27
N LEU A 111 0.32 -11.74 -9.25
CA LEU A 111 1.65 -11.87 -9.87
C LEU A 111 2.13 -10.54 -10.48
N LEU A 112 1.29 -9.89 -11.29
CA LEU A 112 1.61 -8.58 -11.86
C LEU A 112 1.88 -7.52 -10.79
N TRP A 113 1.07 -7.53 -9.74
CA TRP A 113 1.25 -6.62 -8.62
C TRP A 113 2.55 -6.87 -7.86
N ALA A 114 2.88 -8.14 -7.55
CA ALA A 114 4.09 -8.51 -6.83
C ALA A 114 5.36 -8.08 -7.59
N ILE A 115 5.39 -8.24 -8.92
CA ILE A 115 6.50 -7.81 -9.78
C ILE A 115 6.59 -6.28 -9.85
N ALA A 116 5.46 -5.58 -9.87
CA ALA A 116 5.43 -4.14 -9.97
C ALA A 116 5.85 -3.42 -8.67
N GLN A 117 5.63 -4.03 -7.50
CA GLN A 117 5.83 -3.40 -6.19
C GLN A 117 7.24 -2.83 -5.97
N PRO A 118 8.36 -3.55 -6.26
CA PRO A 118 9.71 -3.02 -6.01
C PRO A 118 10.01 -1.73 -6.78
N PHE A 119 9.37 -1.53 -7.91
CA PHE A 119 9.49 -0.31 -8.72
C PHE A 119 8.48 0.76 -8.31
N TYR A 120 7.25 0.33 -8.15
CA TYR A 120 6.12 1.20 -7.90
C TYR A 120 6.16 1.87 -6.52
N ILE A 121 6.43 1.10 -5.45
CA ILE A 121 6.39 1.62 -4.08
C ILE A 121 7.48 2.69 -3.86
N PRO A 122 8.77 2.46 -4.22
CA PRO A 122 9.78 3.50 -4.13
C PRO A 122 9.47 4.73 -4.99
N ALA A 123 9.01 4.53 -6.23
CA ALA A 123 8.67 5.65 -7.11
C ALA A 123 7.57 6.54 -6.52
N ILE A 124 6.46 5.93 -6.06
CA ILE A 124 5.35 6.68 -5.45
C ILE A 124 5.78 7.31 -4.11
N GLY A 125 6.60 6.64 -3.32
CA GLY A 125 7.14 7.19 -2.08
C GLY A 125 7.96 8.46 -2.33
N LEU A 126 8.89 8.42 -3.27
CA LEU A 126 9.72 9.58 -3.65
C LEU A 126 8.89 10.73 -4.26
N LEU A 127 7.93 10.41 -5.14
CA LEU A 127 7.03 11.41 -5.72
C LEU A 127 6.12 12.04 -4.66
N GLY A 128 5.70 11.27 -3.65
CA GLY A 128 4.90 11.76 -2.53
C GLY A 128 5.63 12.79 -1.67
N ILE A 129 6.96 12.68 -1.54
CA ILE A 129 7.76 13.67 -0.81
C ILE A 129 7.69 15.06 -1.47
N ARG A 130 7.57 15.10 -2.80
CA ARG A 130 7.50 16.36 -3.56
C ARG A 130 6.15 17.08 -3.45
N GLU A 131 5.11 16.41 -2.92
CA GLU A 131 3.75 16.92 -2.67
C GLU A 131 3.05 17.56 -3.90
N LYS A 132 3.54 17.29 -5.10
CA LYS A 132 2.96 17.80 -6.36
C LYS A 132 1.87 16.84 -6.85
N PHE A 133 0.62 17.18 -6.59
CA PHE A 133 -0.55 16.46 -7.09
C PHE A 133 -1.68 17.44 -7.44
N THR A 134 -2.59 17.00 -8.29
CA THR A 134 -3.75 17.80 -8.71
C THR A 134 -5.02 17.26 -8.05
N TRP A 135 -5.87 18.17 -7.52
CA TRP A 135 -7.20 17.81 -7.04
C TRP A 135 -8.13 17.61 -8.25
N LYS A 136 -9.01 16.62 -8.15
CA LYS A 136 -10.13 16.57 -9.10
C LYS A 136 -11.00 17.81 -8.89
N LYS A 137 -11.21 18.55 -9.96
CA LYS A 137 -12.28 19.56 -10.04
C LYS A 137 -13.62 18.86 -10.21
#